data_1c316453e497fe02c0fbce53e719bf6a
#
_entry.id   1c316453e497fe02c0fbce53e719bf6a
#
_cell.length_a   1.000
_cell.length_b   1.000
_cell.length_c   1.000
_cell.angle_alpha   90.00
_cell.angle_beta   90.00
_cell.angle_gamma   90.00
#
_symmetry.space_group_name_H-M   'P 1'
#
loop_
_entity.id
_entity.type
_entity.pdbx_description
1 polymer ?
#
loop_
_entity_poly.entity_id
_entity_poly.type
_entity_poly.pdbx_seq_one_letter_code
_entity_poly.pdbx_strand_id
1 'polypeptide(L)'
;MVERLEILNSQTHRHVRMYAPRASYPHYVQIFPEELATAGIYCPVFLSKDSNTGRFYIGAMFGLKPGELQVDGADDGTAALQPLDFQRQGFFTAGEHLALNLDDARFADNAPIALFDAAGEPSDELRAIQHLIGRIVAGQQASDAFIAAMLAIRAIEPITISLDFDDGDKLVLDGLYTISLDALNELEDNAIAALFRQGYLQAALCIRQSQQLVGVLAQRRNQTLGLRL
;
A
#
# COMPACT_ATOMS: atom_id res chain seq x y z
N MET A 1 -15.32 3.98 14.52
CA MET A 1 -15.82 5.38 14.37
C MET A 1 -16.19 5.54 12.90
N VAL A 2 -17.36 6.11 12.60
CA VAL A 2 -17.71 6.46 11.22
C VAL A 2 -16.87 7.68 10.86
N GLU A 3 -15.97 7.55 9.90
CA GLU A 3 -15.16 8.67 9.41
C GLU A 3 -16.12 9.73 8.85
N ARG A 4 -15.96 10.96 9.32
CA ARG A 4 -16.73 12.11 8.86
C ARG A 4 -16.07 12.67 7.60
N LEU A 5 -16.43 12.12 6.44
CA LEU A 5 -15.94 12.61 5.16
C LEU A 5 -16.73 13.84 4.71
N GLU A 6 -16.03 14.92 4.42
CA GLU A 6 -16.60 16.13 3.84
C GLU A 6 -16.07 16.34 2.41
N ILE A 7 -16.98 16.62 1.46
CA ILE A 7 -16.56 16.93 0.08
C ILE A 7 -15.78 18.24 0.09
N LEU A 8 -14.58 18.21 -0.49
CA LEU A 8 -13.72 19.39 -0.57
C LEU A 8 -14.41 20.53 -1.34
N ASN A 9 -14.45 21.71 -0.71
CA ASN A 9 -15.06 22.91 -1.24
C ASN A 9 -14.22 24.14 -0.88
N SER A 10 -13.88 24.97 -1.86
CA SER A 10 -13.03 26.15 -1.66
C SER A 10 -13.63 27.25 -0.78
N GLN A 11 -14.95 27.27 -0.62
CA GLN A 11 -15.60 28.25 0.28
C GLN A 11 -15.57 27.81 1.73
N THR A 12 -15.95 26.55 2.00
CA THR A 12 -16.02 26.00 3.38
C THR A 12 -14.65 25.59 3.90
N HIS A 13 -13.75 25.10 3.06
CA HIS A 13 -12.43 24.56 3.46
C HIS A 13 -11.26 25.53 3.17
N ARG A 14 -11.54 26.80 2.85
CA ARG A 14 -10.50 27.80 2.52
C ARG A 14 -9.47 27.99 3.63
N HIS A 15 -9.89 27.83 4.88
CA HIS A 15 -9.05 27.97 6.05
C HIS A 15 -8.29 26.71 6.43
N VAL A 16 -8.63 25.56 5.82
CA VAL A 16 -8.04 24.27 6.17
C VAL A 16 -6.56 24.24 5.77
N ARG A 17 -5.75 23.79 6.72
CA ARG A 17 -4.32 23.63 6.56
C ARG A 17 -3.92 22.20 6.90
N MET A 18 -2.78 21.75 6.35
CA MET A 18 -2.30 20.38 6.55
C MET A 18 -0.80 20.31 6.84
N TYR A 19 -0.41 19.24 7.49
CA TYR A 19 0.97 18.80 7.54
C TYR A 19 1.32 17.93 6.31
N ALA A 20 2.61 17.74 6.04
CA ALA A 20 3.07 16.66 5.18
C ALA A 20 2.55 15.30 5.69
N PRO A 21 2.50 14.25 4.86
CA PRO A 21 2.17 12.91 5.33
C PRO A 21 3.05 12.50 6.51
N ARG A 22 2.52 11.64 7.40
CA ARG A 22 3.32 11.11 8.51
C ARG A 22 4.58 10.45 7.99
N ALA A 23 5.68 10.54 8.74
CA ALA A 23 6.91 9.90 8.35
C ALA A 23 6.83 8.36 8.50
N SER A 24 6.25 7.87 9.62
CA SER A 24 6.21 6.44 9.92
C SER A 24 5.06 5.73 9.21
N TYR A 25 5.37 4.67 8.49
CA TYR A 25 4.40 3.84 7.77
C TYR A 25 3.69 2.84 8.69
N PRO A 26 2.47 2.37 8.33
CA PRO A 26 1.93 1.13 8.86
C PRO A 26 2.83 -0.06 8.48
N HIS A 27 2.80 -1.14 9.28
CA HIS A 27 3.57 -2.35 8.98
C HIS A 27 3.10 -3.05 7.70
N TYR A 28 1.89 -2.80 7.24
CA TYR A 28 1.31 -3.32 5.99
C TYR A 28 0.50 -2.23 5.30
N VAL A 29 0.76 -1.98 4.03
CA VAL A 29 0.19 -0.85 3.27
C VAL A 29 -0.29 -1.33 1.92
N GLN A 30 -1.48 -0.90 1.49
CA GLN A 30 -1.94 -1.13 0.13
C GLN A 30 -1.02 -0.44 -0.88
N ILE A 31 -0.69 -1.15 -1.95
CA ILE A 31 0.05 -0.63 -3.11
C ILE A 31 -0.66 -0.99 -4.40
N PHE A 32 -0.25 -0.36 -5.49
CA PHE A 32 -0.83 -0.54 -6.81
C PHE A 32 0.18 -1.14 -7.79
N PRO A 33 -0.26 -1.69 -8.95
CA PRO A 33 0.64 -2.35 -9.91
C PRO A 33 1.83 -1.51 -10.36
N GLU A 34 1.69 -0.19 -10.47
CA GLU A 34 2.80 0.71 -10.82
C GLU A 34 3.93 0.75 -9.76
N GLU A 35 3.62 0.37 -8.52
CA GLU A 35 4.57 0.38 -7.40
C GLU A 35 5.29 -0.97 -7.23
N LEU A 36 4.80 -2.05 -7.87
CA LEU A 36 5.31 -3.41 -7.68
C LEU A 36 6.80 -3.56 -7.99
N ALA A 37 7.28 -2.91 -9.04
CA ALA A 37 8.69 -3.01 -9.42
C ALA A 37 9.62 -2.48 -8.32
N THR A 38 9.24 -1.38 -7.67
CA THR A 38 9.97 -0.83 -6.52
C THR A 38 9.73 -1.68 -5.28
N ALA A 39 8.46 -1.97 -4.96
CA ALA A 39 8.10 -2.75 -3.77
C ALA A 39 8.83 -4.09 -3.72
N GLY A 40 8.84 -4.84 -4.83
CA GLY A 40 9.43 -6.17 -4.90
C GLY A 40 10.94 -6.25 -4.64
N ILE A 41 11.63 -5.11 -4.60
CA ILE A 41 13.06 -5.03 -4.28
C ILE A 41 13.27 -4.73 -2.77
N TYR A 42 12.35 -4.01 -2.14
CA TYR A 42 12.54 -3.46 -0.80
C TYR A 42 11.74 -4.17 0.28
N CYS A 43 10.60 -4.74 -0.04
CA CYS A 43 9.72 -5.36 0.93
C CYS A 43 8.93 -6.53 0.35
N PRO A 44 8.48 -7.49 1.18
CA PRO A 44 7.58 -8.54 0.75
C PRO A 44 6.24 -7.95 0.28
N VAL A 45 5.71 -8.49 -0.81
CA VAL A 45 4.41 -8.14 -1.35
C VAL A 45 3.51 -9.36 -1.35
N PHE A 46 2.27 -9.18 -0.91
CA PHE A 46 1.25 -10.21 -0.87
C PHE A 46 -0.07 -9.68 -1.42
N LEU A 47 -0.97 -10.59 -1.78
CA LEU A 47 -2.37 -10.26 -1.84
C LEU A 47 -2.99 -10.50 -0.46
N SER A 48 -3.97 -9.68 -0.10
CA SER A 48 -4.76 -9.84 1.12
C SER A 48 -6.22 -9.53 0.82
N LYS A 49 -7.12 -9.81 1.75
CA LYS A 49 -8.54 -9.47 1.63
C LYS A 49 -8.90 -8.35 2.58
N ASP A 50 -9.58 -7.36 2.07
CA ASP A 50 -10.22 -6.36 2.90
C ASP A 50 -11.29 -7.00 3.79
N SER A 51 -11.24 -6.75 5.09
CA SER A 51 -12.08 -7.39 6.09
C SER A 51 -13.57 -7.03 5.96
N ASN A 52 -13.88 -5.88 5.38
CA ASN A 52 -15.26 -5.38 5.27
C ASN A 52 -15.91 -5.84 3.97
N THR A 53 -15.14 -5.89 2.89
CA THR A 53 -15.67 -6.17 1.54
C THR A 53 -15.33 -7.55 1.03
N GLY A 54 -14.33 -8.22 1.61
CA GLY A 54 -13.78 -9.49 1.14
C GLY A 54 -13.01 -9.40 -0.19
N ARG A 55 -12.84 -8.19 -0.75
CA ARG A 55 -12.12 -7.97 -2.01
C ARG A 55 -10.62 -8.11 -1.80
N PHE A 56 -9.96 -8.72 -2.76
CA PHE A 56 -8.50 -8.77 -2.76
C PHE A 56 -7.89 -7.39 -3.05
N TYR A 57 -6.75 -7.14 -2.45
CA TYR A 57 -5.86 -6.02 -2.76
C TYR A 57 -4.40 -6.46 -2.68
N ILE A 58 -3.50 -5.67 -3.26
CA ILE A 58 -2.06 -5.89 -3.20
C ILE A 58 -1.51 -5.06 -2.04
N GLY A 59 -0.71 -5.66 -1.16
CA GLY A 59 -0.11 -4.98 -0.03
C GLY A 59 1.38 -5.23 0.10
N ALA A 60 2.10 -4.20 0.49
CA ALA A 60 3.53 -4.21 0.82
C ALA A 60 3.73 -4.30 2.33
N MET A 61 4.62 -5.18 2.76
CA MET A 61 4.91 -5.44 4.17
C MET A 61 6.18 -4.69 4.59
N PHE A 62 6.03 -3.63 5.37
CA PHE A 62 7.14 -2.84 5.92
C PHE A 62 7.61 -3.36 7.27
N GLY A 63 6.81 -4.19 7.92
CA GLY A 63 7.12 -4.79 9.21
C GLY A 63 6.30 -6.04 9.45
N LEU A 64 6.77 -6.88 10.35
CA LEU A 64 6.13 -8.15 10.69
C LEU A 64 4.98 -7.99 11.68
N LYS A 65 5.00 -6.94 12.49
CA LYS A 65 3.98 -6.62 13.49
C LYS A 65 3.66 -5.11 13.47
N PRO A 66 2.47 -4.71 13.92
CA PRO A 66 2.18 -3.28 14.15
C PRO A 66 3.23 -2.62 15.04
N GLY A 67 3.77 -1.48 14.61
CA GLY A 67 4.78 -0.73 15.35
C GLY A 67 6.21 -1.27 15.27
N GLU A 68 6.43 -2.38 14.59
CA GLU A 68 7.77 -2.94 14.34
C GLU A 68 8.08 -2.86 12.84
N LEU A 69 8.83 -1.85 12.42
CA LEU A 69 9.23 -1.64 11.02
C LEU A 69 10.66 -2.16 10.80
N GLN A 70 10.86 -2.92 9.73
CA GLN A 70 12.14 -3.51 9.35
C GLN A 70 12.62 -3.10 7.96
N VAL A 71 11.84 -2.29 7.22
CA VAL A 71 12.29 -1.70 5.94
C VAL A 71 12.98 -0.38 6.23
N ASP A 72 14.17 -0.18 5.66
CA ASP A 72 14.97 1.03 5.86
C ASP A 72 14.17 2.28 5.44
N GLY A 73 14.16 3.30 6.29
CA GLY A 73 13.46 4.56 6.08
C GLY A 73 11.93 4.48 6.25
N ALA A 74 11.36 3.35 6.67
CA ALA A 74 9.91 3.23 6.87
C ALA A 74 9.43 3.94 8.14
N ASP A 75 10.31 4.16 9.10
CA ASP A 75 10.04 4.84 10.37
C ASP A 75 10.14 6.36 10.27
N ASP A 76 10.91 6.88 9.30
CA ASP A 76 11.12 8.32 9.09
C ASP A 76 10.65 8.85 7.72
N GLY A 77 10.07 7.97 6.87
CA GLY A 77 9.53 8.33 5.56
C GLY A 77 10.58 8.48 4.46
N THR A 78 11.81 8.04 4.67
CA THR A 78 12.88 8.07 3.66
C THR A 78 12.97 6.77 2.84
N ALA A 79 12.08 5.81 3.07
CA ALA A 79 12.05 4.56 2.33
C ALA A 79 11.97 4.80 0.80
N ALA A 80 12.67 3.96 0.04
CA ALA A 80 12.68 4.05 -1.42
C ALA A 80 11.28 3.82 -2.03
N LEU A 81 10.45 3.01 -1.40
CA LEU A 81 9.03 2.90 -1.71
C LEU A 81 8.25 3.88 -0.83
N GLN A 82 7.53 4.78 -1.47
CA GLN A 82 6.59 5.69 -0.82
C GLN A 82 5.17 5.38 -1.30
N PRO A 83 4.41 4.54 -0.57
CA PRO A 83 3.11 4.06 -1.04
C PRO A 83 2.13 5.19 -1.31
N LEU A 84 1.49 5.16 -2.48
CA LEU A 84 0.50 6.17 -2.89
C LEU A 84 -0.66 6.24 -1.89
N ASP A 85 -1.14 5.07 -1.45
CA ASP A 85 -2.24 4.99 -0.49
C ASP A 85 -1.88 5.65 0.84
N PHE A 86 -0.62 5.59 1.25
CA PHE A 86 -0.14 6.28 2.45
C PHE A 86 -0.01 7.79 2.24
N GLN A 87 0.46 8.23 1.08
CA GLN A 87 0.65 9.66 0.79
C GLN A 87 -0.68 10.45 0.78
N ARG A 88 -1.80 9.79 0.42
CA ARG A 88 -3.13 10.44 0.39
C ARG A 88 -3.71 10.75 1.76
N GLN A 89 -3.10 10.31 2.85
CA GLN A 89 -3.56 10.47 4.24
C GLN A 89 -4.55 11.64 4.46
N GLY A 90 -5.73 11.36 5.00
CA GLY A 90 -6.78 12.34 5.22
C GLY A 90 -7.61 12.73 3.97
N PHE A 91 -7.20 12.30 2.77
CA PHE A 91 -7.91 12.57 1.50
C PHE A 91 -8.52 11.29 0.94
N PHE A 92 -9.74 11.40 0.41
CA PHE A 92 -10.53 10.29 -0.11
C PHE A 92 -11.27 10.70 -1.37
N THR A 93 -11.86 9.73 -2.05
CA THR A 93 -12.79 9.96 -3.16
C THR A 93 -14.23 9.77 -2.69
N ALA A 94 -15.12 10.67 -3.06
CA ALA A 94 -16.57 10.54 -2.90
C ALA A 94 -17.23 10.73 -4.27
N GLY A 95 -17.39 9.63 -5.01
CA GLY A 95 -17.74 9.66 -6.41
C GLY A 95 -16.63 10.35 -7.24
N GLU A 96 -16.97 11.40 -7.98
CA GLU A 96 -16.02 12.20 -8.76
C GLU A 96 -15.35 13.33 -7.96
N HIS A 97 -15.69 13.47 -6.67
CA HIS A 97 -15.20 14.55 -5.83
C HIS A 97 -14.09 14.08 -4.90
N LEU A 98 -13.19 15.02 -4.57
CA LEU A 98 -12.23 14.86 -3.49
C LEU A 98 -12.94 15.12 -2.16
N ALA A 99 -12.72 14.26 -1.18
CA ALA A 99 -13.24 14.38 0.17
C ALA A 99 -12.12 14.41 1.21
N LEU A 100 -12.39 15.04 2.35
CA LEU A 100 -11.48 15.16 3.49
C LEU A 100 -12.06 14.43 4.69
N ASN A 101 -11.20 13.76 5.46
CA ASN A 101 -11.48 13.41 6.85
C ASN A 101 -10.82 14.46 7.75
N LEU A 102 -11.55 15.49 8.15
CA LEU A 102 -11.01 16.57 8.99
C LEU A 102 -10.61 16.12 10.38
N ASP A 103 -11.05 14.93 10.83
CA ASP A 103 -10.61 14.33 12.09
C ASP A 103 -9.19 13.70 11.99
N ASP A 104 -8.62 13.60 10.78
CA ASP A 104 -7.25 13.13 10.59
C ASP A 104 -6.25 14.15 11.16
N ALA A 105 -5.27 13.65 11.91
CA ALA A 105 -4.24 14.48 12.54
C ALA A 105 -3.35 15.25 11.54
N ARG A 106 -3.46 14.96 10.23
CA ARG A 106 -2.81 15.73 9.18
C ARG A 106 -3.37 17.15 9.08
N PHE A 107 -4.64 17.36 9.44
CA PHE A 107 -5.29 18.67 9.38
C PHE A 107 -5.25 19.35 10.74
N ALA A 108 -4.76 20.58 10.77
CA ALA A 108 -4.74 21.42 11.97
C ALA A 108 -4.63 22.89 11.58
N ASP A 109 -5.20 23.79 12.39
CA ASP A 109 -5.19 25.24 12.13
C ASP A 109 -3.79 25.83 12.03
N ASN A 110 -2.84 25.29 12.81
CA ASN A 110 -1.44 25.71 12.83
C ASN A 110 -0.54 24.97 11.84
N ALA A 111 -1.08 24.10 10.99
CA ALA A 111 -0.28 23.38 10.00
C ALA A 111 0.29 24.35 8.94
N PRO A 112 1.49 24.07 8.39
CA PRO A 112 2.19 25.02 7.53
C PRO A 112 1.59 25.14 6.12
N ILE A 113 0.94 24.10 5.60
CA ILE A 113 0.51 23.99 4.20
C ILE A 113 -0.98 24.37 4.10
N ALA A 114 -1.30 25.41 3.35
CA ALA A 114 -2.69 25.78 3.06
C ALA A 114 -3.22 24.94 1.88
N LEU A 115 -4.49 24.54 1.92
CA LEU A 115 -5.13 23.84 0.80
C LEU A 115 -5.48 24.79 -0.35
N PHE A 116 -5.81 26.04 -0.01
CA PHE A 116 -6.19 27.07 -0.98
C PHE A 116 -5.34 28.32 -0.78
N ASP A 117 -5.09 29.04 -1.87
CA ASP A 117 -4.44 30.34 -1.84
C ASP A 117 -5.38 31.48 -1.41
N ALA A 118 -4.87 32.73 -1.42
CA ALA A 118 -5.64 33.90 -1.05
C ALA A 118 -6.79 34.20 -2.04
N ALA A 119 -6.71 33.76 -3.28
CA ALA A 119 -7.77 33.89 -4.28
C ALA A 119 -8.85 32.79 -4.16
N GLY A 120 -8.58 31.72 -3.38
CA GLY A 120 -9.46 30.57 -3.24
C GLY A 120 -9.19 29.48 -4.29
N GLU A 121 -8.06 29.59 -5.03
CA GLU A 121 -7.60 28.56 -5.94
C GLU A 121 -6.83 27.46 -5.20
N PRO A 122 -6.85 26.20 -5.68
CA PRO A 122 -6.06 25.14 -5.09
C PRO A 122 -4.57 25.49 -5.03
N SER A 123 -3.93 25.24 -3.88
CA SER A 123 -2.47 25.35 -3.77
C SER A 123 -1.76 24.29 -4.62
N ASP A 124 -0.47 24.43 -4.83
CA ASP A 124 0.32 23.43 -5.58
C ASP A 124 0.30 22.07 -4.88
N GLU A 125 0.31 22.08 -3.54
CA GLU A 125 0.20 20.88 -2.73
C GLU A 125 -1.17 20.21 -2.89
N LEU A 126 -2.26 20.96 -2.94
CA LEU A 126 -3.58 20.40 -3.20
C LEU A 126 -3.68 19.85 -4.63
N ARG A 127 -3.09 20.52 -5.63
CA ARG A 127 -3.00 19.98 -6.99
C ARG A 127 -2.21 18.67 -7.04
N ALA A 128 -1.10 18.58 -6.28
CA ALA A 128 -0.33 17.34 -6.16
C ALA A 128 -1.17 16.20 -5.57
N ILE A 129 -1.98 16.48 -4.53
CA ILE A 129 -2.92 15.52 -3.96
C ILE A 129 -4.00 15.10 -4.98
N GLN A 130 -4.53 16.03 -5.77
CA GLN A 130 -5.50 15.70 -6.83
C GLN A 130 -4.89 14.74 -7.87
N HIS A 131 -3.66 14.99 -8.31
CA HIS A 131 -2.93 14.07 -9.19
C HIS A 131 -2.66 12.72 -8.53
N LEU A 132 -2.28 12.70 -7.26
CA LEU A 132 -2.07 11.49 -6.48
C LEU A 132 -3.36 10.64 -6.43
N ILE A 133 -4.49 11.26 -6.11
CA ILE A 133 -5.79 10.57 -6.09
C ILE A 133 -6.15 10.02 -7.47
N GLY A 134 -5.88 10.75 -8.55
CA GLY A 134 -6.05 10.24 -9.92
C GLY A 134 -5.24 8.97 -10.19
N ARG A 135 -3.97 8.93 -9.74
CA ARG A 135 -3.13 7.73 -9.83
C ARG A 135 -3.68 6.57 -8.99
N ILE A 136 -4.17 6.83 -7.78
CA ILE A 136 -4.79 5.82 -6.92
C ILE A 136 -6.03 5.21 -7.58
N VAL A 137 -6.90 6.03 -8.17
CA VAL A 137 -8.11 5.55 -8.88
C VAL A 137 -7.71 4.66 -10.07
N ALA A 138 -6.75 5.09 -10.88
CA ALA A 138 -6.23 4.29 -11.99
C ALA A 138 -5.54 3.01 -11.49
N GLY A 139 -4.76 3.11 -10.41
CA GLY A 139 -4.08 1.99 -9.75
C GLY A 139 -5.06 0.96 -9.21
N GLN A 140 -6.19 1.40 -8.62
CA GLN A 140 -7.24 0.50 -8.15
C GLN A 140 -7.88 -0.28 -9.31
N GLN A 141 -8.18 0.39 -10.42
CA GLN A 141 -8.70 -0.27 -11.62
C GLN A 141 -7.71 -1.29 -12.19
N ALA A 142 -6.42 -0.94 -12.23
CA ALA A 142 -5.37 -1.85 -12.68
C ALA A 142 -5.20 -3.04 -11.73
N SER A 143 -5.30 -2.83 -10.41
CA SER A 143 -5.29 -3.90 -9.40
C SER A 143 -6.46 -4.85 -9.58
N ASP A 144 -7.66 -4.33 -9.75
CA ASP A 144 -8.87 -5.12 -9.95
C ASP A 144 -8.77 -5.99 -11.21
N ALA A 145 -8.25 -5.43 -12.31
CA ALA A 145 -8.04 -6.15 -13.56
C ALA A 145 -7.00 -7.27 -13.42
N PHE A 146 -5.87 -6.98 -12.77
CA PHE A 146 -4.84 -7.98 -12.48
C PHE A 146 -5.38 -9.11 -11.61
N ILE A 147 -6.05 -8.77 -10.49
CA ILE A 147 -6.61 -9.75 -9.56
C ILE A 147 -7.67 -10.61 -10.26
N ALA A 148 -8.55 -10.02 -11.08
CA ALA A 148 -9.54 -10.76 -11.85
C ALA A 148 -8.88 -11.75 -12.82
N ALA A 149 -7.79 -11.34 -13.49
CA ALA A 149 -7.03 -12.24 -14.37
C ALA A 149 -6.40 -13.41 -13.60
N MET A 150 -5.81 -13.16 -12.44
CA MET A 150 -5.22 -14.21 -11.60
C MET A 150 -6.26 -15.16 -11.03
N LEU A 151 -7.44 -14.66 -10.65
CA LEU A 151 -8.56 -15.49 -10.19
C LEU A 151 -9.10 -16.37 -11.30
N ALA A 152 -9.21 -15.86 -12.53
CA ALA A 152 -9.72 -16.60 -13.68
C ALA A 152 -8.87 -17.84 -14.00
N ILE A 153 -7.56 -17.77 -13.79
CA ILE A 153 -6.63 -18.88 -13.97
C ILE A 153 -6.33 -19.63 -12.65
N ARG A 154 -7.03 -19.34 -11.57
CA ARG A 154 -6.84 -19.93 -10.24
C ARG A 154 -5.41 -19.82 -9.69
N ALA A 155 -4.71 -18.74 -10.04
CA ALA A 155 -3.33 -18.52 -9.63
C ALA A 155 -3.20 -17.82 -8.26
N ILE A 156 -4.27 -17.50 -7.56
CA ILE A 156 -4.22 -16.95 -6.19
C ILE A 156 -4.44 -18.07 -5.19
N GLU A 157 -3.44 -18.30 -4.34
CA GLU A 157 -3.48 -19.33 -3.30
C GLU A 157 -3.17 -18.76 -1.91
N PRO A 158 -3.78 -19.29 -0.83
CA PRO A 158 -3.47 -18.83 0.52
C PRO A 158 -2.06 -19.27 0.93
N ILE A 159 -1.40 -18.44 1.74
CA ILE A 159 -0.10 -18.76 2.32
C ILE A 159 -0.11 -18.42 3.81
N THR A 160 0.46 -19.30 4.62
CA THR A 160 0.72 -19.07 6.04
C THR A 160 2.22 -19.15 6.26
N ILE A 161 2.79 -18.14 6.93
CA ILE A 161 4.23 -18.08 7.20
C ILE A 161 4.42 -18.12 8.72
N SER A 162 5.16 -19.12 9.21
CA SER A 162 5.52 -19.25 10.62
C SER A 162 6.98 -18.82 10.81
N LEU A 163 7.22 -17.94 11.77
CA LEU A 163 8.52 -17.39 12.09
C LEU A 163 8.80 -17.64 13.58
N ASP A 164 9.99 -18.19 13.88
CA ASP A 164 10.53 -18.31 15.23
C ASP A 164 11.68 -17.32 15.37
N PHE A 165 11.68 -16.54 16.46
CA PHE A 165 12.66 -15.49 16.71
C PHE A 165 13.60 -15.84 17.86
N ASP A 166 14.76 -15.17 17.89
CA ASP A 166 15.84 -15.44 18.86
C ASP A 166 15.44 -15.11 20.31
N ASP A 167 14.45 -14.24 20.50
CA ASP A 167 13.85 -13.92 21.82
C ASP A 167 12.83 -14.98 22.30
N GLY A 168 12.60 -16.03 21.50
CA GLY A 168 11.62 -17.07 21.77
C GLY A 168 10.18 -16.73 21.33
N ASP A 169 9.97 -15.53 20.77
CA ASP A 169 8.67 -15.16 20.20
C ASP A 169 8.37 -15.97 18.94
N LYS A 170 7.10 -16.29 18.73
CA LYS A 170 6.61 -17.01 17.56
C LYS A 170 5.53 -16.19 16.88
N LEU A 171 5.69 -15.98 15.59
CA LEU A 171 4.75 -15.22 14.80
C LEU A 171 4.20 -16.08 13.67
N VAL A 172 2.89 -16.06 13.52
CA VAL A 172 2.20 -16.64 12.36
C VAL A 172 1.59 -15.49 11.58
N LEU A 173 2.02 -15.35 10.33
CA LEU A 173 1.41 -14.44 9.35
C LEU A 173 0.38 -15.24 8.57
N ASP A 174 -0.87 -14.94 8.79
CA ASP A 174 -2.04 -15.55 8.12
C ASP A 174 -2.86 -14.51 7.36
N GLY A 175 -3.91 -14.94 6.67
CA GLY A 175 -4.74 -14.05 5.85
C GLY A 175 -4.02 -13.49 4.61
N LEU A 176 -2.83 -13.98 4.31
CA LEU A 176 -2.04 -13.62 3.14
C LEU A 176 -2.29 -14.60 2.00
N TYR A 177 -2.11 -14.09 0.78
CA TYR A 177 -2.20 -14.89 -0.45
C TYR A 177 -1.01 -14.59 -1.36
N THR A 178 -0.62 -15.60 -2.11
CA THR A 178 0.48 -15.54 -3.08
C THR A 178 -0.02 -15.90 -4.47
N ILE A 179 0.92 -15.86 -5.43
CA ILE A 179 0.69 -16.34 -6.78
C ILE A 179 1.22 -17.77 -6.90
N SER A 180 0.38 -18.70 -7.34
CA SER A 180 0.72 -20.07 -7.63
C SER A 180 1.53 -20.16 -8.91
N LEU A 181 2.80 -20.59 -8.80
CA LEU A 181 3.64 -20.85 -9.96
C LEU A 181 3.18 -22.10 -10.72
N ASP A 182 2.62 -23.07 -10.03
CA ASP A 182 2.10 -24.30 -10.64
C ASP A 182 0.93 -23.96 -11.57
N ALA A 183 0.00 -23.12 -11.13
CA ALA A 183 -1.11 -22.64 -11.95
C ALA A 183 -0.62 -21.85 -13.18
N LEU A 184 0.48 -21.09 -13.06
CA LEU A 184 1.08 -20.39 -14.20
C LEU A 184 1.76 -21.38 -15.16
N ASN A 185 2.44 -22.41 -14.66
CA ASN A 185 3.14 -23.40 -15.46
C ASN A 185 2.19 -24.34 -16.23
N GLU A 186 0.94 -24.50 -15.76
CA GLU A 186 -0.08 -25.30 -16.42
C GLU A 186 -0.80 -24.56 -17.57
N LEU A 187 -0.50 -23.27 -17.76
CA LEU A 187 -1.13 -22.48 -18.82
C LEU A 187 -0.56 -22.83 -20.21
N GLU A 188 -1.44 -22.79 -21.19
CA GLU A 188 -1.06 -22.86 -22.60
C GLU A 188 -0.27 -21.61 -23.03
N ASP A 189 0.63 -21.77 -24.01
CA ASP A 189 1.53 -20.72 -24.51
C ASP A 189 0.80 -19.40 -24.83
N ASN A 190 -0.38 -19.50 -25.46
CA ASN A 190 -1.17 -18.31 -25.81
C ASN A 190 -1.67 -17.55 -24.59
N ALA A 191 -2.02 -18.23 -23.51
CA ALA A 191 -2.46 -17.61 -22.25
C ALA A 191 -1.28 -16.92 -21.56
N ILE A 192 -0.11 -17.56 -21.52
CA ILE A 192 1.13 -16.95 -21.00
C ILE A 192 1.49 -15.70 -21.81
N ALA A 193 1.45 -15.78 -23.14
CA ALA A 193 1.75 -14.64 -24.01
C ALA A 193 0.76 -13.49 -23.80
N ALA A 194 -0.53 -13.77 -23.52
CA ALA A 194 -1.53 -12.75 -23.21
C ALA A 194 -1.24 -12.07 -21.87
N LEU A 195 -0.95 -12.83 -20.81
CA LEU A 195 -0.58 -12.31 -19.50
C LEU A 195 0.69 -11.45 -19.57
N PHE A 196 1.68 -11.88 -20.36
CA PHE A 196 2.92 -11.10 -20.56
C PHE A 196 2.66 -9.76 -21.24
N ARG A 197 1.87 -9.74 -22.33
CA ARG A 197 1.54 -8.49 -23.05
C ARG A 197 0.73 -7.50 -22.22
N GLN A 198 -0.04 -7.99 -21.25
CA GLN A 198 -0.81 -7.16 -20.30
C GLN A 198 0.04 -6.72 -19.09
N GLY A 199 1.28 -7.17 -18.94
CA GLY A 199 2.13 -6.93 -17.78
C GLY A 199 1.76 -7.76 -16.54
N TYR A 200 0.76 -8.62 -16.63
CA TYR A 200 0.27 -9.40 -15.48
C TYR A 200 1.23 -10.50 -15.06
N LEU A 201 1.93 -11.11 -16.00
CA LEU A 201 2.95 -12.11 -15.70
C LEU A 201 4.11 -11.47 -14.92
N GLN A 202 4.54 -10.27 -15.33
CA GLN A 202 5.58 -9.53 -14.61
C GLN A 202 5.13 -9.18 -13.19
N ALA A 203 3.91 -8.66 -13.01
CA ALA A 203 3.34 -8.34 -11.71
C ALA A 203 3.27 -9.58 -10.81
N ALA A 204 2.80 -10.73 -11.34
CA ALA A 204 2.71 -11.99 -10.64
C ALA A 204 4.09 -12.47 -10.14
N LEU A 205 5.12 -12.42 -11.00
CA LEU A 205 6.48 -12.80 -10.65
C LEU A 205 7.11 -11.84 -9.64
N CYS A 206 6.87 -10.52 -9.74
CA CYS A 206 7.32 -9.55 -8.73
C CYS A 206 6.75 -9.89 -7.35
N ILE A 207 5.44 -10.14 -7.25
CA ILE A 207 4.80 -10.54 -5.99
C ILE A 207 5.46 -11.82 -5.46
N ARG A 208 5.58 -12.85 -6.28
CA ARG A 208 6.12 -14.15 -5.85
C ARG A 208 7.57 -14.07 -5.39
N GLN A 209 8.42 -13.34 -6.10
CA GLN A 209 9.84 -13.20 -5.78
C GLN A 209 10.07 -12.35 -4.53
N SER A 210 9.30 -11.29 -4.32
CA SER A 210 9.43 -10.39 -3.17
C SER A 210 9.23 -11.11 -1.83
N GLN A 211 8.51 -12.23 -1.79
CA GLN A 211 8.22 -12.97 -0.57
C GLN A 211 9.48 -13.55 0.11
N GLN A 212 10.58 -13.71 -0.64
CA GLN A 212 11.88 -14.09 -0.06
C GLN A 212 12.39 -13.02 0.92
N LEU A 213 11.95 -11.77 0.79
CA LEU A 213 12.31 -10.69 1.70
C LEU A 213 11.70 -10.84 3.10
N VAL A 214 10.72 -11.72 3.33
CA VAL A 214 10.23 -12.05 4.68
C VAL A 214 11.37 -12.52 5.57
N GLY A 215 12.26 -13.36 5.05
CA GLY A 215 13.45 -13.81 5.78
C GLY A 215 14.39 -12.65 6.14
N VAL A 216 14.50 -11.65 5.26
CA VAL A 216 15.30 -10.43 5.53
C VAL A 216 14.66 -9.61 6.66
N LEU A 217 13.32 -9.42 6.64
CA LEU A 217 12.62 -8.72 7.72
C LEU A 217 12.76 -9.47 9.06
N ALA A 218 12.64 -10.79 9.05
CA ALA A 218 12.82 -11.62 10.26
C ALA A 218 14.24 -11.48 10.83
N GLN A 219 15.26 -11.52 9.98
CA GLN A 219 16.64 -11.31 10.39
C GLN A 219 16.88 -9.90 10.98
N ARG A 220 16.35 -8.86 10.35
CA ARG A 220 16.45 -7.48 10.86
C ARG A 220 15.74 -7.32 12.21
N ARG A 221 14.59 -7.98 12.39
CA ARG A 221 13.91 -8.02 13.69
C ARG A 221 14.79 -8.62 14.77
N ASN A 222 15.42 -9.78 14.52
CA ASN A 222 16.35 -10.41 15.47
C ASN A 222 17.53 -9.48 15.80
N GLN A 223 18.10 -8.81 14.80
CA GLN A 223 19.20 -7.85 15.04
C GLN A 223 18.75 -6.69 15.94
N THR A 224 17.57 -6.16 15.73
CA THR A 224 17.01 -5.06 16.55
C THR A 224 16.75 -5.53 17.99
N LEU A 225 16.32 -6.77 18.19
CA LEU A 225 16.10 -7.35 19.52
C LEU A 225 17.44 -7.58 20.24
N GLY A 226 18.45 -8.09 19.55
CA GLY A 226 19.80 -8.30 20.11
C GLY A 226 20.51 -7.01 20.54
N LEU A 227 20.12 -5.87 19.98
CA LEU A 227 20.65 -4.54 20.37
C LEU A 227 19.93 -3.96 21.62
N ARG A 228 18.80 -4.52 22.02
CA ARG A 228 18.02 -4.07 23.19
C ARG A 228 18.32 -4.85 24.47
N LEU A 229 19.15 -5.89 24.38
CA LEU A 229 19.68 -6.68 25.51
C LEU A 229 21.06 -6.19 25.93
#